data_9b348c4157c0001885edc1675afa3344
#
_entry.id   9b348c4157c0001885edc1675afa3344
#
_cell.length_a   1.000
_cell.length_b   1.000
_cell.length_c   1.000
_cell.angle_alpha   90.00
_cell.angle_beta   90.00
_cell.angle_gamma   90.00
#
_symmetry.space_group_name_H-M   'P 1'
#
loop_
_entity.id
_entity.type
_entity.pdbx_description
1 polymer ?
#
loop_
_entity_poly.entity_id
_entity_poly.type
_entity_poly.pdbx_seq_one_letter_code
_entity_poly.pdbx_strand_id
1 'polypeptide(L)'
;MSAMLNIQRKKLSPPLIAFLLAVALFLFSSFFIAGGTGLHGIADRGLNILRISAFLGIIAAGQTLVILSGGEGIDLSVGTTVTLAAMVAGWICNKQDQNVWIALLAGLAVGTIIGFINGIGIAILKVHPLIMTLSISGVTTGVMLAIYQGKVLGGSGPNMTRLISLPIFGGLSGAVIIWILFSILIWVLLTRTRYGKNLFAVGNNRNASRLSGVRVPQTVIIAYTLSGLIAALGGFALLGFTQTVYFTLGGAYLFPSIAAVVIGGTTLSGGEGSYWGTMSGALVLTVVDSILTSIQLSPPARQIILGVILLVVITVYGRQRSLRQ
;
A
#
# COMPACT_ATOMS: atom_id res chain seq x y z
N MET A 1 19.36 -50.83 -8.65
CA MET A 1 18.04 -50.79 -8.00
C MET A 1 18.19 -49.86 -6.79
N SER A 2 17.94 -48.55 -7.00
CA SER A 2 17.72 -47.57 -5.94
C SER A 2 16.98 -46.39 -6.56
N ALA A 3 15.65 -46.48 -6.59
CA ALA A 3 14.79 -45.34 -6.89
C ALA A 3 14.81 -44.42 -5.68
N MET A 4 15.70 -43.42 -5.66
CA MET A 4 15.61 -42.32 -4.70
C MET A 4 14.35 -41.56 -4.96
N LEU A 5 13.39 -41.69 -4.06
CA LEU A 5 12.17 -40.87 -3.94
C LEU A 5 12.59 -39.41 -3.79
N ASN A 6 12.62 -38.69 -4.89
CA ASN A 6 12.82 -37.25 -4.94
C ASN A 6 11.50 -36.58 -4.43
N ILE A 7 11.34 -36.55 -3.10
CA ILE A 7 10.27 -35.79 -2.46
C ILE A 7 10.57 -34.32 -2.71
N GLN A 8 10.08 -33.79 -3.82
CA GLN A 8 10.05 -32.35 -4.03
C GLN A 8 9.24 -31.73 -2.88
N ARG A 9 9.92 -31.25 -1.83
CA ARG A 9 9.30 -30.42 -0.79
C ARG A 9 8.69 -29.22 -1.52
N LYS A 10 7.35 -29.18 -1.67
CA LYS A 10 6.64 -28.01 -2.14
C LYS A 10 7.05 -26.84 -1.25
N LYS A 11 7.89 -25.95 -1.74
CA LYS A 11 8.25 -24.72 -1.02
C LYS A 11 6.96 -23.92 -0.85
N LEU A 12 6.68 -23.54 0.38
CA LEU A 12 5.55 -22.63 0.68
C LEU A 12 5.73 -21.35 -0.14
N SER A 13 4.63 -20.85 -0.72
CA SER A 13 4.68 -19.59 -1.47
C SER A 13 4.96 -18.42 -0.52
N PRO A 14 5.73 -17.38 -0.94
CA PRO A 14 6.02 -16.22 -0.11
C PRO A 14 4.77 -15.54 0.49
N PRO A 15 3.65 -15.37 -0.24
CA PRO A 15 2.40 -14.85 0.33
C PRO A 15 1.87 -15.67 1.50
N LEU A 16 1.95 -17.01 1.40
CA LEU A 16 1.48 -17.89 2.46
C LEU A 16 2.39 -17.82 3.70
N ILE A 17 3.71 -17.72 3.49
CA ILE A 17 4.66 -17.53 4.59
C ILE A 17 4.37 -16.23 5.32
N ALA A 18 4.17 -15.12 4.60
CA ALA A 18 3.85 -13.83 5.19
C ALA A 18 2.51 -13.89 5.96
N PHE A 19 1.49 -14.54 5.41
CA PHE A 19 0.21 -14.71 6.08
C PHE A 19 0.33 -15.52 7.37
N LEU A 20 1.01 -16.67 7.32
CA LEU A 20 1.22 -17.51 8.50
C LEU A 20 2.03 -16.78 9.57
N LEU A 21 3.02 -15.99 9.18
CA LEU A 21 3.79 -15.14 10.09
C LEU A 21 2.88 -14.09 10.76
N ALA A 22 2.00 -13.42 10.01
CA ALA A 22 1.05 -12.46 10.57
C ALA A 22 0.15 -13.13 11.61
N VAL A 23 -0.40 -14.30 11.30
CA VAL A 23 -1.25 -15.07 12.23
C VAL A 23 -0.47 -15.50 13.47
N ALA A 24 0.73 -16.02 13.32
CA ALA A 24 1.57 -16.45 14.43
C ALA A 24 1.92 -15.28 15.38
N LEU A 25 2.33 -14.13 14.81
CA LEU A 25 2.62 -12.92 15.58
C LEU A 25 1.36 -12.38 16.28
N PHE A 26 0.21 -12.41 15.61
CA PHE A 26 -1.06 -12.00 16.20
C PHE A 26 -1.44 -12.87 17.39
N LEU A 27 -1.38 -14.20 17.24
CA LEU A 27 -1.67 -15.15 18.31
C LEU A 27 -0.68 -14.96 19.47
N PHE A 28 0.63 -14.90 19.17
CA PHE A 28 1.65 -14.63 20.19
C PHE A 28 1.33 -13.35 20.98
N SER A 29 1.05 -12.24 20.28
CA SER A 29 0.75 -10.98 20.95
C SER A 29 -0.52 -11.02 21.78
N SER A 30 -1.52 -11.75 21.33
CA SER A 30 -2.81 -11.86 22.02
C SER A 30 -2.73 -12.69 23.30
N PHE A 31 -1.92 -13.75 23.31
CA PHE A 31 -1.75 -14.60 24.48
C PHE A 31 -0.70 -14.08 25.49
N PHE A 32 0.42 -13.57 25.00
CA PHE A 32 1.57 -13.24 25.87
C PHE A 32 1.66 -11.77 26.27
N ILE A 33 1.18 -10.85 25.42
CA ILE A 33 1.34 -9.41 25.68
C ILE A 33 0.04 -8.79 26.21
N ALA A 34 -1.12 -9.25 25.74
CA ALA A 34 -2.41 -8.68 26.15
C ALA A 34 -3.00 -9.24 27.44
N GLY A 35 -2.28 -10.09 28.16
CA GLY A 35 -2.71 -10.58 29.47
C GLY A 35 -4.01 -11.39 29.48
N GLY A 36 -4.34 -12.10 28.38
CA GLY A 36 -5.46 -13.03 28.37
C GLY A 36 -6.85 -12.38 28.45
N THR A 37 -7.11 -11.39 27.63
CA THR A 37 -8.40 -10.63 27.57
C THR A 37 -9.61 -11.49 27.14
N GLY A 38 -9.50 -12.81 27.11
CA GLY A 38 -10.54 -13.73 26.68
C GLY A 38 -10.79 -13.68 25.16
N LEU A 39 -11.69 -14.54 24.68
CA LEU A 39 -11.99 -14.66 23.24
C LEU A 39 -12.55 -13.36 22.63
N HIS A 40 -13.35 -12.61 23.37
CA HIS A 40 -13.90 -11.32 22.91
C HIS A 40 -12.78 -10.28 22.68
N GLY A 41 -11.85 -10.13 23.61
CA GLY A 41 -10.74 -9.19 23.46
C GLY A 41 -9.79 -9.56 22.33
N ILE A 42 -9.59 -10.85 22.04
CA ILE A 42 -8.82 -11.32 20.89
C ILE A 42 -9.53 -10.96 19.59
N ALA A 43 -10.86 -11.16 19.52
CA ALA A 43 -11.65 -10.81 18.33
C ALA A 43 -11.63 -9.30 18.04
N ASP A 44 -11.87 -8.47 19.05
CA ASP A 44 -11.85 -7.00 18.92
C ASP A 44 -10.48 -6.49 18.44
N ARG A 45 -9.42 -7.07 18.96
CA ARG A 45 -8.06 -6.78 18.53
C ARG A 45 -7.81 -7.17 17.09
N GLY A 46 -8.26 -8.36 16.68
CA GLY A 46 -8.19 -8.82 15.31
C GLY A 46 -8.92 -7.89 14.35
N LEU A 47 -10.15 -7.49 14.68
CA LEU A 47 -10.94 -6.54 13.89
C LEU A 47 -10.27 -5.17 13.78
N ASN A 48 -9.65 -4.68 14.85
CA ASN A 48 -8.90 -3.42 14.80
C ASN A 48 -7.65 -3.51 13.92
N ILE A 49 -6.89 -4.60 14.02
CA ILE A 49 -5.73 -4.85 13.15
C ILE A 49 -6.17 -4.92 11.68
N LEU A 50 -7.24 -5.65 11.36
CA LEU A 50 -7.78 -5.69 10.01
C LEU A 50 -8.16 -4.30 9.50
N ARG A 51 -8.79 -3.47 10.34
CA ARG A 51 -9.17 -2.10 9.99
C ARG A 51 -7.96 -1.23 9.66
N ILE A 52 -6.91 -1.26 10.48
CA ILE A 52 -5.68 -0.49 10.23
C ILE A 52 -4.94 -1.04 9.02
N SER A 53 -4.87 -2.37 8.87
CA SER A 53 -4.25 -3.02 7.71
C SER A 53 -4.95 -2.65 6.40
N ALA A 54 -6.25 -2.38 6.42
CA ALA A 54 -7.00 -2.01 5.23
C ALA A 54 -6.45 -0.73 4.57
N PHE A 55 -6.11 0.29 5.35
CA PHE A 55 -5.52 1.52 4.81
C PHE A 55 -4.15 1.26 4.19
N LEU A 56 -3.27 0.53 4.90
CA LEU A 56 -1.97 0.17 4.38
C LEU A 56 -2.09 -0.73 3.14
N GLY A 57 -2.99 -1.71 3.16
CA GLY A 57 -3.23 -2.62 2.05
C GLY A 57 -3.72 -1.91 0.79
N ILE A 58 -4.67 -0.96 0.93
CA ILE A 58 -5.14 -0.15 -0.20
C ILE A 58 -3.96 0.65 -0.78
N ILE A 59 -3.24 1.41 0.04
CA ILE A 59 -2.12 2.25 -0.42
C ILE A 59 -1.02 1.40 -1.06
N ALA A 60 -0.67 0.27 -0.44
CA ALA A 60 0.36 -0.64 -0.94
C ALA A 60 -0.01 -1.32 -2.28
N ALA A 61 -1.29 -1.35 -2.66
CA ALA A 61 -1.69 -1.85 -3.97
C ALA A 61 -1.11 -1.00 -5.11
N GLY A 62 -1.06 0.33 -4.94
CA GLY A 62 -0.38 1.23 -5.88
C GLY A 62 1.09 0.90 -6.03
N GLN A 63 1.79 0.73 -4.90
CA GLN A 63 3.21 0.31 -4.89
C GLN A 63 3.40 -1.06 -5.55
N THR A 64 2.47 -2.00 -5.36
CA THR A 64 2.54 -3.31 -6.04
C THR A 64 2.55 -3.16 -7.55
N LEU A 65 1.68 -2.31 -8.12
CA LEU A 65 1.62 -2.08 -9.57
C LEU A 65 2.92 -1.45 -10.09
N VAL A 66 3.42 -0.45 -9.38
CA VAL A 66 4.65 0.26 -9.76
C VAL A 66 5.87 -0.66 -9.69
N ILE A 67 6.04 -1.40 -8.59
CA ILE A 67 7.15 -2.34 -8.43
C ILE A 67 7.07 -3.46 -9.46
N LEU A 68 5.89 -4.03 -9.72
CA LEU A 68 5.68 -5.05 -10.76
C LEU A 68 6.06 -4.56 -12.16
N SER A 69 5.96 -3.25 -12.47
CA SER A 69 6.35 -2.68 -13.77
C SER A 69 7.86 -2.74 -14.04
N GLY A 70 8.67 -3.07 -13.04
CA GLY A 70 10.12 -3.22 -13.13
C GLY A 70 10.88 -1.92 -13.38
N GLY A 71 12.16 -2.04 -13.70
CA GLY A 71 13.03 -0.89 -13.96
C GLY A 71 13.22 -0.01 -12.75
N GLU A 72 13.38 -0.63 -11.58
CA GLU A 72 13.57 0.04 -10.29
C GLU A 72 12.37 0.93 -9.90
N GLY A 73 11.17 0.55 -10.39
CA GLY A 73 9.94 1.29 -10.15
C GLY A 73 9.58 1.31 -8.67
N ILE A 74 9.74 2.47 -8.03
CA ILE A 74 9.28 2.78 -6.68
C ILE A 74 8.62 4.15 -6.74
N ASP A 75 7.45 4.30 -6.10
CA ASP A 75 6.76 5.58 -6.03
C ASP A 75 6.94 6.22 -4.66
N LEU A 76 7.92 7.14 -4.56
CA LEU A 76 8.17 7.90 -3.34
C LEU A 76 7.19 9.07 -3.13
N SER A 77 6.32 9.36 -4.10
CA SER A 77 5.29 10.39 -3.96
C SER A 77 4.01 9.90 -3.29
N VAL A 78 3.87 8.59 -3.05
CA VAL A 78 2.65 8.00 -2.47
C VAL A 78 2.22 8.69 -1.18
N GLY A 79 3.14 8.93 -0.24
CA GLY A 79 2.80 9.57 1.05
C GLY A 79 2.26 10.99 0.89
N THR A 80 2.88 11.80 0.06
CA THR A 80 2.41 13.17 -0.22
C THR A 80 1.14 13.19 -1.05
N THR A 81 0.98 12.24 -1.97
CA THR A 81 -0.26 12.07 -2.76
C THR A 81 -1.44 11.70 -1.87
N VAL A 82 -1.27 10.76 -0.94
CA VAL A 82 -2.26 10.41 0.10
C VAL A 82 -2.68 11.66 0.87
N THR A 83 -1.70 12.45 1.35
CA THR A 83 -1.96 13.63 2.16
C THR A 83 -2.69 14.71 1.35
N LEU A 84 -2.18 15.08 0.17
CA LEU A 84 -2.79 16.13 -0.64
C LEU A 84 -4.20 15.76 -1.09
N ALA A 85 -4.43 14.51 -1.51
CA ALA A 85 -5.76 14.05 -1.88
C ALA A 85 -6.73 14.09 -0.70
N ALA A 86 -6.29 13.68 0.51
CA ALA A 86 -7.08 13.80 1.73
C ALA A 86 -7.37 15.26 2.09
N MET A 87 -6.39 16.17 1.92
CA MET A 87 -6.56 17.60 2.17
C MET A 87 -7.58 18.23 1.23
N VAL A 88 -7.48 17.97 -0.08
CA VAL A 88 -8.45 18.47 -1.06
C VAL A 88 -9.84 17.91 -0.78
N ALA A 89 -9.94 16.61 -0.52
CA ALA A 89 -11.21 15.99 -0.17
C ALA A 89 -11.79 16.54 1.13
N GLY A 90 -10.97 16.74 2.16
CA GLY A 90 -11.40 17.30 3.46
C GLY A 90 -11.86 18.74 3.34
N TRP A 91 -11.18 19.55 2.53
CA TRP A 91 -11.57 20.94 2.26
C TRP A 91 -12.93 21.02 1.56
N ILE A 92 -13.15 20.21 0.51
CA ILE A 92 -14.41 20.19 -0.24
C ILE A 92 -15.52 19.58 0.61
N CYS A 93 -15.27 18.47 1.29
CA CYS A 93 -16.26 17.82 2.15
C CYS A 93 -16.70 18.73 3.29
N ASN A 94 -15.76 19.45 3.91
CA ASN A 94 -15.99 20.44 4.97
C ASN A 94 -17.00 19.98 6.03
N LYS A 95 -16.88 18.72 6.46
CA LYS A 95 -17.75 18.05 7.45
C LYS A 95 -19.22 17.87 7.00
N GLN A 96 -19.50 18.02 5.70
CA GLN A 96 -20.85 17.94 5.13
C GLN A 96 -20.99 16.70 4.26
N ASP A 97 -21.93 15.82 4.58
CA ASP A 97 -22.15 14.56 3.85
C ASP A 97 -22.59 14.78 2.39
N GLN A 98 -23.28 15.87 2.07
CA GLN A 98 -23.69 16.19 0.72
C GLN A 98 -22.53 16.40 -0.24
N ASN A 99 -21.36 16.77 0.26
CA ASN A 99 -20.16 17.04 -0.55
C ASN A 99 -19.23 15.81 -0.70
N VAL A 100 -19.54 14.68 -0.07
CA VAL A 100 -18.66 13.50 0.00
C VAL A 100 -18.27 12.98 -1.38
N TRP A 101 -19.23 12.91 -2.32
CA TRP A 101 -18.96 12.43 -3.68
C TRP A 101 -18.08 13.38 -4.49
N ILE A 102 -18.31 14.67 -4.37
CA ILE A 102 -17.49 15.69 -5.04
C ILE A 102 -16.09 15.68 -4.43
N ALA A 103 -15.99 15.55 -3.11
CA ALA A 103 -14.72 15.43 -2.38
C ALA A 103 -13.91 14.18 -2.83
N LEU A 104 -14.59 13.03 -2.97
CA LEU A 104 -13.99 11.81 -3.49
C LEU A 104 -13.44 12.02 -4.90
N LEU A 105 -14.24 12.52 -5.82
CA LEU A 105 -13.84 12.73 -7.22
C LEU A 105 -12.66 13.72 -7.32
N ALA A 106 -12.69 14.80 -6.55
CA ALA A 106 -11.60 15.77 -6.53
C ALA A 106 -10.29 15.17 -5.97
N GLY A 107 -10.37 14.42 -4.86
CA GLY A 107 -9.21 13.71 -4.33
C GLY A 107 -8.63 12.71 -5.32
N LEU A 108 -9.49 11.90 -5.96
CA LEU A 108 -9.06 10.94 -6.99
C LEU A 108 -8.43 11.63 -8.21
N ALA A 109 -8.97 12.78 -8.64
CA ALA A 109 -8.40 13.56 -9.74
C ALA A 109 -6.99 14.04 -9.41
N VAL A 110 -6.77 14.56 -8.20
CA VAL A 110 -5.45 15.00 -7.73
C VAL A 110 -4.45 13.86 -7.78
N GLY A 111 -4.77 12.70 -7.18
CA GLY A 111 -3.87 11.56 -7.20
C GLY A 111 -3.61 11.01 -8.61
N THR A 112 -4.65 10.97 -9.45
CA THR A 112 -4.52 10.55 -10.85
C THR A 112 -3.58 11.46 -11.63
N ILE A 113 -3.69 12.78 -11.46
CA ILE A 113 -2.80 13.77 -12.12
C ILE A 113 -1.36 13.57 -11.65
N ILE A 114 -1.12 13.44 -10.35
CA ILE A 114 0.23 13.20 -9.80
C ILE A 114 0.84 11.92 -10.37
N GLY A 115 0.09 10.82 -10.33
CA GLY A 115 0.54 9.55 -10.87
C GLY A 115 0.79 9.60 -12.39
N PHE A 116 -0.06 10.30 -13.14
CA PHE A 116 0.11 10.50 -14.59
C PHE A 116 1.38 11.30 -14.92
N ILE A 117 1.66 12.37 -14.17
CA ILE A 117 2.89 13.16 -14.33
C ILE A 117 4.12 12.28 -14.03
N ASN A 118 4.11 11.51 -12.95
CA ASN A 118 5.17 10.55 -12.64
C ASN A 118 5.37 9.55 -13.79
N GLY A 119 4.26 8.98 -14.28
CA GLY A 119 4.29 8.02 -15.38
C GLY A 119 4.89 8.58 -16.67
N ILE A 120 4.53 9.82 -17.06
CA ILE A 120 5.10 10.52 -18.22
C ILE A 120 6.60 10.77 -18.00
N GLY A 121 6.99 11.33 -16.86
CA GLY A 121 8.39 11.61 -16.54
C GLY A 121 9.28 10.38 -16.66
N ILE A 122 8.80 9.25 -16.15
CA ILE A 122 9.55 7.99 -16.16
C ILE A 122 9.53 7.30 -17.51
N ALA A 123 8.36 7.19 -18.15
CA ALA A 123 8.22 6.39 -19.36
C ALA A 123 8.61 7.13 -20.66
N ILE A 124 8.38 8.43 -20.72
CA ILE A 124 8.65 9.26 -21.92
C ILE A 124 9.94 10.04 -21.75
N LEU A 125 10.07 10.82 -20.66
CA LEU A 125 11.26 11.63 -20.43
C LEU A 125 12.45 10.80 -19.91
N LYS A 126 12.22 9.51 -19.57
CA LYS A 126 13.24 8.54 -19.10
C LYS A 126 13.96 9.01 -17.83
N VAL A 127 13.29 9.80 -17.00
CA VAL A 127 13.81 10.17 -15.68
C VAL A 127 13.81 8.93 -14.78
N HIS A 128 14.86 8.77 -13.99
CA HIS A 128 14.93 7.66 -13.03
C HIS A 128 13.75 7.69 -12.04
N PRO A 129 13.06 6.55 -11.77
CA PRO A 129 11.85 6.53 -10.95
C PRO A 129 12.00 7.20 -9.59
N LEU A 130 13.08 6.91 -8.85
CA LEU A 130 13.34 7.50 -7.54
C LEU A 130 13.47 9.03 -7.62
N ILE A 131 14.17 9.55 -8.64
CA ILE A 131 14.36 11.00 -8.82
C ILE A 131 13.03 11.66 -9.16
N MET A 132 12.28 11.09 -10.11
CA MET A 132 11.00 11.64 -10.54
C MET A 132 9.99 11.72 -9.39
N THR A 133 9.76 10.61 -8.72
CA THR A 133 8.74 10.53 -7.65
C THR A 133 9.13 11.33 -6.41
N LEU A 134 10.42 11.38 -6.07
CA LEU A 134 10.92 12.22 -4.98
C LEU A 134 10.76 13.71 -5.32
N SER A 135 11.08 14.12 -6.55
CA SER A 135 10.90 15.52 -6.98
C SER A 135 9.42 15.92 -6.95
N ILE A 136 8.52 15.06 -7.43
CA ILE A 136 7.08 15.30 -7.37
C ILE A 136 6.59 15.31 -5.91
N SER A 137 7.16 14.47 -5.03
CA SER A 137 6.88 14.55 -3.60
C SER A 137 7.22 15.92 -3.02
N GLY A 138 8.39 16.49 -3.40
CA GLY A 138 8.80 17.84 -3.03
C GLY A 138 7.85 18.92 -3.55
N VAL A 139 7.47 18.85 -4.83
CA VAL A 139 6.50 19.77 -5.45
C VAL A 139 5.15 19.69 -4.71
N THR A 140 4.63 18.47 -4.49
CA THR A 140 3.37 18.24 -3.80
C THR A 140 3.40 18.81 -2.38
N THR A 141 4.52 18.63 -1.67
CA THR A 141 4.74 19.21 -0.33
C THR A 141 4.72 20.74 -0.40
N GLY A 142 5.38 21.34 -1.38
CA GLY A 142 5.36 22.79 -1.59
C GLY A 142 3.95 23.32 -1.86
N VAL A 143 3.17 22.63 -2.70
CA VAL A 143 1.75 22.96 -2.97
C VAL A 143 0.93 22.88 -1.70
N MET A 144 1.09 21.82 -0.89
CA MET A 144 0.40 21.71 0.40
C MET A 144 0.71 22.88 1.33
N LEU A 145 1.98 23.27 1.45
CA LEU A 145 2.40 24.41 2.29
C LEU A 145 1.83 25.73 1.78
N ALA A 146 1.85 25.97 0.46
CA ALA A 146 1.36 27.20 -0.14
C ALA A 146 -0.15 27.38 0.05
N ILE A 147 -0.94 26.30 -0.13
CA ILE A 147 -2.41 26.37 -0.05
C ILE A 147 -2.89 26.35 1.40
N TYR A 148 -2.32 25.48 2.24
CA TYR A 148 -2.88 25.21 3.56
C TYR A 148 -2.20 25.99 4.69
N GLN A 149 -1.02 26.58 4.47
CA GLN A 149 -0.28 27.42 5.43
C GLN A 149 -0.24 26.82 6.85
N GLY A 150 -0.18 25.51 6.96
CA GLY A 150 -0.19 24.78 8.24
C GLY A 150 -1.54 24.68 8.94
N LYS A 151 -2.63 25.20 8.35
CA LYS A 151 -3.97 25.12 8.96
C LYS A 151 -4.64 23.80 8.60
N VAL A 152 -5.36 23.21 9.55
CA VAL A 152 -6.26 22.08 9.30
C VAL A 152 -7.52 22.63 8.63
N LEU A 153 -7.78 22.23 7.39
CA LEU A 153 -8.94 22.69 6.65
C LEU A 153 -9.95 21.56 6.46
N GLY A 154 -11.19 21.81 6.86
CA GLY A 154 -12.29 20.89 6.62
C GLY A 154 -12.24 19.61 7.48
N GLY A 155 -12.84 18.55 6.93
CA GLY A 155 -12.91 17.23 7.58
C GLY A 155 -13.94 16.34 6.89
N SER A 156 -14.07 15.09 7.35
CA SER A 156 -15.05 14.13 6.83
C SER A 156 -16.47 14.45 7.31
N GLY A 157 -17.46 14.14 6.48
CA GLY A 157 -18.86 14.15 6.90
C GLY A 157 -19.17 13.01 7.89
N PRO A 158 -20.21 13.17 8.74
CA PRO A 158 -20.59 12.16 9.73
C PRO A 158 -20.89 10.78 9.13
N ASN A 159 -21.59 10.70 8.00
CA ASN A 159 -21.92 9.43 7.35
C ASN A 159 -20.68 8.77 6.72
N MET A 160 -19.75 9.58 6.16
CA MET A 160 -18.47 9.08 5.68
C MET A 160 -17.67 8.43 6.82
N THR A 161 -17.58 9.11 7.97
CA THR A 161 -16.91 8.59 9.16
C THR A 161 -17.56 7.30 9.65
N ARG A 162 -18.90 7.27 9.71
CA ARG A 162 -19.64 6.05 10.08
C ARG A 162 -19.36 4.90 9.11
N LEU A 163 -19.42 5.16 7.82
CA LEU A 163 -19.16 4.16 6.78
C LEU A 163 -17.76 3.55 6.90
N ILE A 164 -16.74 4.36 7.14
CA ILE A 164 -15.34 3.89 7.19
C ILE A 164 -15.01 3.23 8.54
N SER A 165 -15.45 3.81 9.66
CA SER A 165 -14.94 3.48 11.00
C SER A 165 -15.80 2.51 11.77
N LEU A 166 -17.15 2.57 11.62
CA LEU A 166 -18.04 1.74 12.42
C LEU A 166 -18.21 0.33 11.84
N PRO A 167 -18.48 -0.66 12.70
CA PRO A 167 -18.79 -2.00 12.24
C PRO A 167 -20.11 -2.01 11.47
N ILE A 168 -20.07 -2.57 10.24
CA ILE A 168 -21.24 -2.67 9.36
C ILE A 168 -21.78 -4.10 9.38
N PHE A 169 -20.92 -5.10 9.20
CA PHE A 169 -21.31 -6.49 9.09
C PHE A 169 -20.34 -7.39 9.88
N GLY A 170 -20.85 -8.20 10.81
CA GLY A 170 -20.04 -9.14 11.58
C GLY A 170 -18.87 -8.50 12.36
N GLY A 171 -19.01 -7.24 12.78
CA GLY A 171 -17.94 -6.49 13.45
C GLY A 171 -16.93 -5.84 12.49
N LEU A 172 -16.97 -6.14 11.18
CA LEU A 172 -16.08 -5.55 10.18
C LEU A 172 -16.46 -4.09 9.89
N SER A 173 -15.47 -3.20 9.95
CA SER A 173 -15.65 -1.81 9.53
C SER A 173 -15.76 -1.70 8.01
N GLY A 174 -16.38 -0.61 7.53
CA GLY A 174 -16.48 -0.36 6.11
C GLY A 174 -15.13 -0.26 5.40
N ALA A 175 -14.09 0.22 6.09
CA ALA A 175 -12.72 0.21 5.54
C ALA A 175 -12.26 -1.20 5.16
N VAL A 176 -12.55 -2.20 5.97
CA VAL A 176 -12.18 -3.61 5.69
C VAL A 176 -13.00 -4.14 4.51
N ILE A 177 -14.29 -3.84 4.45
CA ILE A 177 -15.16 -4.27 3.36
C ILE A 177 -14.69 -3.64 2.03
N ILE A 178 -14.39 -2.34 2.04
CA ILE A 178 -13.83 -1.64 0.88
C ILE A 178 -12.50 -2.28 0.47
N TRP A 179 -11.62 -2.59 1.42
CA TRP A 179 -10.34 -3.23 1.12
C TRP A 179 -10.52 -4.62 0.48
N ILE A 180 -11.44 -5.45 0.99
CA ILE A 180 -11.73 -6.78 0.41
C ILE A 180 -12.24 -6.63 -1.04
N LEU A 181 -13.22 -5.76 -1.28
CA LEU A 181 -13.76 -5.53 -2.63
C LEU A 181 -12.68 -4.98 -3.58
N PHE A 182 -11.88 -4.03 -3.08
CA PHE A 182 -10.77 -3.48 -3.81
C PHE A 182 -9.69 -4.54 -4.12
N SER A 183 -9.44 -5.46 -3.19
CA SER A 183 -8.49 -6.56 -3.37
C SER A 183 -8.90 -7.50 -4.49
N ILE A 184 -10.19 -7.78 -4.60
CA ILE A 184 -10.74 -8.57 -5.70
C ILE A 184 -10.54 -7.84 -7.04
N LEU A 185 -10.76 -6.51 -7.06
CA LEU A 185 -10.55 -5.68 -8.25
C LEU A 185 -9.09 -5.73 -8.71
N ILE A 186 -8.14 -5.53 -7.80
CA ILE A 186 -6.70 -5.59 -8.12
C ILE A 186 -6.29 -6.99 -8.55
N TRP A 187 -6.81 -8.03 -7.90
CA TRP A 187 -6.56 -9.40 -8.32
C TRP A 187 -7.05 -9.66 -9.75
N VAL A 188 -8.28 -9.24 -10.08
CA VAL A 188 -8.83 -9.35 -11.46
C VAL A 188 -7.96 -8.55 -12.44
N LEU A 189 -7.61 -7.31 -12.09
CA LEU A 189 -6.75 -6.45 -12.90
C LEU A 189 -5.43 -7.15 -13.24
N LEU A 190 -4.75 -7.72 -12.25
CA LEU A 190 -3.44 -8.36 -12.43
C LEU A 190 -3.53 -9.71 -13.15
N THR A 191 -4.55 -10.54 -12.88
CA THR A 191 -4.58 -11.93 -13.34
C THR A 191 -5.45 -12.17 -14.58
N ARG A 192 -6.51 -11.36 -14.76
CA ARG A 192 -7.52 -11.59 -15.79
C ARG A 192 -7.46 -10.60 -16.95
N THR A 193 -6.81 -9.44 -16.78
CA THR A 193 -6.76 -8.42 -17.84
C THR A 193 -5.49 -8.51 -18.70
N ARG A 194 -5.58 -7.94 -19.92
CA ARG A 194 -4.42 -7.76 -20.80
C ARG A 194 -3.38 -6.84 -20.17
N TYR A 195 -3.83 -5.82 -19.43
CA TYR A 195 -2.95 -4.90 -18.74
C TYR A 195 -2.08 -5.61 -17.72
N GLY A 196 -2.66 -6.45 -16.85
CA GLY A 196 -1.90 -7.22 -15.86
C GLY A 196 -0.83 -8.11 -16.52
N LYS A 197 -1.19 -8.84 -17.58
CA LYS A 197 -0.24 -9.67 -18.35
C LYS A 197 0.92 -8.83 -18.92
N ASN A 198 0.61 -7.66 -19.49
CA ASN A 198 1.61 -6.75 -20.02
C ASN A 198 2.49 -6.18 -18.91
N LEU A 199 1.93 -5.87 -17.73
CA LEU A 199 2.66 -5.36 -16.58
C LEU A 199 3.73 -6.36 -16.11
N PHE A 200 3.37 -7.63 -15.94
CA PHE A 200 4.31 -8.69 -15.60
C PHE A 200 5.38 -8.89 -16.69
N ALA A 201 4.98 -8.87 -17.96
CA ALA A 201 5.92 -9.02 -19.08
C ALA A 201 6.95 -7.86 -19.10
N VAL A 202 6.47 -6.60 -18.98
CA VAL A 202 7.33 -5.41 -18.94
C VAL A 202 8.27 -5.44 -17.74
N GLY A 203 7.78 -5.87 -16.58
CA GLY A 203 8.60 -6.01 -15.38
C GLY A 203 9.69 -7.07 -15.52
N ASN A 204 9.42 -8.17 -16.21
CA ASN A 204 10.41 -9.22 -16.44
C ASN A 204 11.50 -8.79 -17.45
N ASN A 205 11.09 -8.26 -18.60
CA ASN A 205 12.04 -7.81 -19.61
C ASN A 205 11.39 -6.81 -20.57
N ARG A 206 11.75 -5.53 -20.44
CA ARG A 206 11.23 -4.44 -21.27
C ARG A 206 11.54 -4.60 -22.75
N ASN A 207 12.72 -5.10 -23.10
CA ASN A 207 13.14 -5.27 -24.49
C ASN A 207 12.37 -6.42 -25.16
N ALA A 208 12.28 -7.57 -24.52
CA ALA A 208 11.51 -8.71 -25.01
C ALA A 208 10.03 -8.34 -25.17
N SER A 209 9.45 -7.63 -24.17
CA SER A 209 8.08 -7.16 -24.22
C SER A 209 7.82 -6.24 -25.41
N ARG A 210 8.74 -5.31 -25.70
CA ARG A 210 8.65 -4.41 -26.87
C ARG A 210 8.66 -5.20 -28.16
N LEU A 211 9.56 -6.17 -28.30
CA LEU A 211 9.65 -7.04 -29.48
C LEU A 211 8.37 -7.88 -29.68
N SER A 212 7.70 -8.22 -28.57
CA SER A 212 6.41 -8.91 -28.59
C SER A 212 5.19 -7.98 -28.81
N GLY A 213 5.43 -6.70 -29.17
CA GLY A 213 4.37 -5.75 -29.48
C GLY A 213 3.72 -5.07 -28.26
N VAL A 214 4.25 -5.25 -27.03
CA VAL A 214 3.73 -4.57 -25.86
C VAL A 214 4.19 -3.10 -25.86
N ARG A 215 3.24 -2.19 -25.64
CA ARG A 215 3.52 -0.76 -25.53
C ARG A 215 4.05 -0.43 -24.13
N VAL A 216 5.37 -0.66 -23.94
CA VAL A 216 6.07 -0.47 -22.64
C VAL A 216 5.79 0.89 -21.99
N PRO A 217 5.91 2.05 -22.71
CA PRO A 217 5.64 3.34 -22.07
C PRO A 217 4.21 3.46 -21.54
N GLN A 218 3.20 3.02 -22.29
CA GLN A 218 1.82 3.08 -21.86
C GLN A 218 1.58 2.22 -20.62
N THR A 219 2.17 1.01 -20.56
CA THR A 219 2.04 0.11 -19.41
C THR A 219 2.60 0.77 -18.13
N VAL A 220 3.76 1.44 -18.24
CA VAL A 220 4.39 2.15 -17.11
C VAL A 220 3.57 3.38 -16.70
N ILE A 221 3.11 4.20 -17.65
CA ILE A 221 2.26 5.37 -17.36
C ILE A 221 1.01 4.94 -16.60
N ILE A 222 0.32 3.89 -17.06
CA ILE A 222 -0.88 3.38 -16.40
C ILE A 222 -0.55 2.89 -14.98
N ALA A 223 0.60 2.22 -14.76
CA ALA A 223 1.00 1.76 -13.44
C ALA A 223 1.13 2.91 -12.43
N TYR A 224 1.82 3.98 -12.80
CA TYR A 224 1.97 5.16 -11.94
C TYR A 224 0.67 5.95 -11.79
N THR A 225 -0.12 6.08 -12.85
CA THR A 225 -1.45 6.74 -12.80
C THR A 225 -2.37 6.01 -11.83
N LEU A 226 -2.41 4.68 -11.91
CA LEU A 226 -3.19 3.85 -10.96
C LEU A 226 -2.61 3.94 -9.54
N SER A 227 -1.28 4.01 -9.37
CA SER A 227 -0.67 4.20 -8.06
C SER A 227 -1.16 5.50 -7.40
N GLY A 228 -1.13 6.61 -8.14
CA GLY A 228 -1.62 7.89 -7.64
C GLY A 228 -3.12 7.90 -7.34
N LEU A 229 -3.93 7.30 -8.20
CA LEU A 229 -5.38 7.13 -7.96
C LEU A 229 -5.65 6.31 -6.70
N ILE A 230 -4.95 5.20 -6.52
CA ILE A 230 -5.06 4.32 -5.35
C ILE A 230 -4.58 5.02 -4.08
N ALA A 231 -3.49 5.77 -4.15
CA ALA A 231 -3.00 6.58 -3.05
C ALA A 231 -4.06 7.61 -2.61
N ALA A 232 -4.74 8.25 -3.57
CA ALA A 232 -5.83 9.18 -3.29
C ALA A 232 -7.04 8.49 -2.65
N LEU A 233 -7.40 7.28 -3.10
CA LEU A 233 -8.44 6.47 -2.46
C LEU A 233 -8.07 6.13 -1.01
N GLY A 234 -6.81 5.75 -0.76
CA GLY A 234 -6.28 5.55 0.59
C GLY A 234 -6.36 6.82 1.44
N GLY A 235 -6.02 7.97 0.88
CA GLY A 235 -6.14 9.28 1.52
C GLY A 235 -7.59 9.64 1.89
N PHE A 236 -8.53 9.40 0.99
CA PHE A 236 -9.95 9.59 1.25
C PHE A 236 -10.46 8.65 2.36
N ALA A 237 -10.07 7.38 2.34
CA ALA A 237 -10.42 6.45 3.41
C ALA A 237 -9.82 6.86 4.76
N LEU A 238 -8.56 7.34 4.78
CA LEU A 238 -7.92 7.88 5.98
C LEU A 238 -8.63 9.13 6.50
N LEU A 239 -9.07 10.05 5.63
CA LEU A 239 -9.88 11.20 6.03
C LEU A 239 -11.15 10.75 6.76
N GLY A 240 -11.86 9.74 6.24
CA GLY A 240 -13.05 9.19 6.91
C GLY A 240 -12.75 8.57 8.27
N PHE A 241 -11.56 8.00 8.45
CA PHE A 241 -11.12 7.40 9.69
C PHE A 241 -10.65 8.42 10.72
N THR A 242 -9.76 9.35 10.31
CA THR A 242 -9.15 10.36 11.20
C THR A 242 -10.04 11.56 11.43
N GLN A 243 -11.08 11.73 10.61
CA GLN A 243 -12.04 12.85 10.60
C GLN A 243 -11.42 14.21 10.23
N THR A 244 -10.12 14.34 10.35
CA THR A 244 -9.35 15.55 10.04
C THR A 244 -8.09 15.17 9.29
N VAL A 245 -7.50 16.13 8.56
CA VAL A 245 -6.25 15.91 7.84
C VAL A 245 -5.15 16.72 8.49
N TYR A 246 -4.01 16.08 8.73
CA TYR A 246 -2.78 16.74 9.16
C TYR A 246 -1.68 16.52 8.12
N PHE A 247 -0.71 17.43 8.10
CA PHE A 247 0.31 17.53 7.05
C PHE A 247 1.11 16.26 6.79
N THR A 248 1.32 15.44 7.81
CA THR A 248 2.12 14.20 7.72
C THR A 248 1.28 12.92 7.61
N LEU A 249 -0.03 13.03 7.35
CA LEU A 249 -0.98 11.89 7.36
C LEU A 249 -0.50 10.71 6.52
N GLY A 250 -0.17 10.95 5.27
CA GLY A 250 0.27 9.90 4.34
C GLY A 250 1.72 9.49 4.49
N GLY A 251 2.55 10.34 5.12
CA GLY A 251 3.98 10.06 5.31
C GLY A 251 4.24 8.77 6.08
N ALA A 252 3.36 8.44 7.04
CA ALA A 252 3.41 7.20 7.81
C ALA A 252 3.21 5.93 6.96
N TYR A 253 2.69 6.06 5.73
CA TYR A 253 2.39 4.92 4.84
C TYR A 253 3.43 4.73 3.73
N LEU A 254 4.35 5.68 3.52
CA LEU A 254 5.33 5.62 2.44
C LEU A 254 6.20 4.35 2.52
N PHE A 255 7.02 4.25 3.56
CA PHE A 255 7.91 3.10 3.73
C PHE A 255 7.17 1.80 4.07
N PRO A 256 6.14 1.80 4.94
CA PRO A 256 5.37 0.59 5.17
C PRO A 256 4.68 0.03 3.92
N SER A 257 4.24 0.86 2.97
CA SER A 257 3.65 0.35 1.72
C SER A 257 4.66 -0.41 0.86
N ILE A 258 5.90 0.09 0.75
CA ILE A 258 6.99 -0.61 0.06
C ILE A 258 7.35 -1.91 0.80
N ALA A 259 7.48 -1.83 2.12
CA ALA A 259 7.80 -2.98 2.95
C ALA A 259 6.74 -4.09 2.82
N ALA A 260 5.45 -3.73 2.83
CA ALA A 260 4.35 -4.69 2.67
C ALA A 260 4.45 -5.46 1.34
N VAL A 261 4.80 -4.75 0.25
CA VAL A 261 4.98 -5.36 -1.08
C VAL A 261 6.13 -6.35 -1.09
N VAL A 262 7.28 -5.99 -0.49
CA VAL A 262 8.49 -6.82 -0.46
C VAL A 262 8.32 -8.02 0.48
N ILE A 263 7.79 -7.82 1.69
CA ILE A 263 7.46 -8.89 2.65
C ILE A 263 6.46 -9.87 2.02
N GLY A 264 5.54 -9.36 1.23
CA GLY A 264 4.57 -10.15 0.47
C GLY A 264 5.17 -10.98 -0.67
N GLY A 265 6.49 -10.84 -0.94
CA GLY A 265 7.22 -11.63 -1.92
C GLY A 265 7.21 -11.07 -3.33
N THR A 266 6.83 -9.81 -3.53
CA THR A 266 7.02 -9.13 -4.80
C THR A 266 8.48 -8.70 -4.95
N THR A 267 9.11 -9.05 -6.07
CA THR A 267 10.52 -8.73 -6.33
C THR A 267 10.69 -7.26 -6.69
N LEU A 268 11.64 -6.57 -6.09
CA LEU A 268 11.94 -5.15 -6.38
C LEU A 268 12.38 -4.92 -7.83
N SER A 269 12.88 -5.95 -8.49
CA SER A 269 13.22 -5.88 -9.91
C SER A 269 12.02 -5.90 -10.84
N GLY A 270 10.84 -6.21 -10.34
CA GLY A 270 9.61 -6.33 -11.09
C GLY A 270 9.37 -7.71 -11.69
N GLY A 271 8.23 -7.85 -12.34
CA GLY A 271 7.83 -9.04 -13.09
C GLY A 271 7.37 -10.23 -12.27
N GLU A 272 7.61 -10.27 -10.97
CA GLU A 272 7.20 -11.35 -10.07
C GLU A 272 6.59 -10.80 -8.80
N GLY A 273 5.40 -11.31 -8.43
CA GLY A 273 4.71 -10.90 -7.22
C GLY A 273 3.20 -11.09 -7.30
N SER A 274 2.51 -10.72 -6.23
CA SER A 274 1.06 -10.78 -6.18
C SER A 274 0.50 -9.80 -5.16
N TYR A 275 -0.71 -9.32 -5.40
CA TYR A 275 -1.36 -8.44 -4.43
C TYR A 275 -1.79 -9.19 -3.15
N TRP A 276 -2.08 -10.50 -3.24
CA TRP A 276 -2.31 -11.32 -2.04
C TRP A 276 -1.11 -11.34 -1.10
N GLY A 277 0.09 -11.37 -1.68
CA GLY A 277 1.32 -11.20 -0.91
C GLY A 277 1.38 -9.86 -0.22
N THR A 278 1.11 -8.77 -0.94
CA THR A 278 1.10 -7.41 -0.39
C THR A 278 0.10 -7.28 0.77
N MET A 279 -1.10 -7.86 0.65
CA MET A 279 -2.08 -7.91 1.74
C MET A 279 -1.52 -8.61 2.97
N SER A 280 -0.88 -9.76 2.78
CA SER A 280 -0.23 -10.51 3.86
C SER A 280 0.90 -9.69 4.51
N GLY A 281 1.71 -8.98 3.72
CA GLY A 281 2.75 -8.08 4.20
C GLY A 281 2.19 -6.89 4.99
N ALA A 282 1.08 -6.32 4.54
CA ALA A 282 0.38 -5.26 5.27
C ALA A 282 -0.12 -5.75 6.64
N LEU A 283 -0.66 -6.97 6.71
CA LEU A 283 -1.06 -7.60 7.97
C LEU A 283 0.14 -7.79 8.90
N VAL A 284 1.28 -8.33 8.40
CA VAL A 284 2.50 -8.50 9.21
C VAL A 284 2.92 -7.18 9.85
N LEU A 285 3.05 -6.13 9.03
CA LEU A 285 3.51 -4.82 9.52
C LEU A 285 2.55 -4.21 10.54
N THR A 286 1.24 -4.33 10.31
CA THR A 286 0.23 -3.81 11.25
C THR A 286 0.23 -4.59 12.56
N VAL A 287 0.41 -5.92 12.51
CA VAL A 287 0.56 -6.73 13.73
C VAL A 287 1.82 -6.33 14.49
N VAL A 288 2.95 -6.16 13.81
CA VAL A 288 4.20 -5.70 14.43
C VAL A 288 3.99 -4.34 15.10
N ASP A 289 3.41 -3.35 14.39
CA ASP A 289 3.14 -2.02 14.97
C ASP A 289 2.18 -2.12 16.19
N SER A 290 1.18 -2.99 16.12
CA SER A 290 0.28 -3.28 17.25
C SER A 290 1.02 -3.87 18.46
N ILE A 291 1.98 -4.77 18.23
CA ILE A 291 2.85 -5.33 19.28
C ILE A 291 3.68 -4.22 19.93
N LEU A 292 4.37 -3.42 19.11
CA LEU A 292 5.22 -2.32 19.58
C LEU A 292 4.40 -1.28 20.37
N THR A 293 3.16 -1.04 19.96
CA THR A 293 2.22 -0.17 20.68
C THR A 293 1.80 -0.78 22.01
N SER A 294 1.55 -2.09 22.07
CA SER A 294 1.12 -2.79 23.29
C SER A 294 2.20 -2.81 24.37
N ILE A 295 3.47 -2.82 23.99
CA ILE A 295 4.61 -2.69 24.91
C ILE A 295 4.95 -1.22 25.20
N GLN A 296 4.06 -0.29 24.82
CA GLN A 296 4.15 1.15 25.10
C GLN A 296 5.39 1.86 24.53
N LEU A 297 5.94 1.37 23.41
CA LEU A 297 7.03 2.06 22.73
C LEU A 297 6.54 3.39 22.14
N SER A 298 7.38 4.43 22.31
CA SER A 298 7.10 5.76 21.74
C SER A 298 7.01 5.73 20.22
N PRO A 299 6.21 6.59 19.58
CA PRO A 299 6.08 6.64 18.12
C PRO A 299 7.42 6.73 17.37
N PRO A 300 8.43 7.53 17.80
CA PRO A 300 9.73 7.54 17.16
C PRO A 300 10.46 6.19 17.22
N ALA A 301 10.42 5.51 18.38
CA ALA A 301 11.05 4.22 18.53
C ALA A 301 10.43 3.16 17.59
N ARG A 302 9.09 3.18 17.44
CA ARG A 302 8.39 2.30 16.49
C ARG A 302 8.81 2.57 15.04
N GLN A 303 8.96 3.83 14.64
CA GLN A 303 9.43 4.18 13.29
C GLN A 303 10.85 3.68 13.03
N ILE A 304 11.75 3.77 14.02
CA ILE A 304 13.12 3.22 13.90
C ILE A 304 13.06 1.71 13.68
N ILE A 305 12.29 0.99 14.48
CA ILE A 305 12.17 -0.47 14.37
C ILE A 305 11.59 -0.88 13.00
N LEU A 306 10.52 -0.21 12.54
CA LEU A 306 9.94 -0.47 11.23
C LEU A 306 10.92 -0.18 10.10
N GLY A 307 11.73 0.89 10.22
CA GLY A 307 12.82 1.20 9.29
C GLY A 307 13.89 0.13 9.24
N VAL A 308 14.33 -0.38 10.42
CA VAL A 308 15.29 -1.49 10.51
C VAL A 308 14.72 -2.77 9.89
N ILE A 309 13.46 -3.09 10.17
CA ILE A 309 12.78 -4.25 9.54
C ILE A 309 12.82 -4.12 8.02
N LEU A 310 12.50 -2.95 7.48
CA LEU A 310 12.55 -2.69 6.05
C LEU A 310 13.95 -2.91 5.47
N LEU A 311 14.99 -2.36 6.12
CA LEU A 311 16.39 -2.56 5.70
C LEU A 311 16.79 -4.04 5.68
N VAL A 312 16.45 -4.79 6.73
CA VAL A 312 16.74 -6.23 6.81
C VAL A 312 16.02 -6.98 5.68
N VAL A 313 14.73 -6.69 5.47
CA VAL A 313 13.93 -7.33 4.43
C VAL A 313 14.52 -7.06 3.05
N ILE A 314 14.81 -5.80 2.71
CA ILE A 314 15.42 -5.45 1.41
C ILE A 314 16.77 -6.11 1.24
N THR A 315 17.61 -6.15 2.28
CA THR A 315 18.94 -6.77 2.20
C THR A 315 18.87 -8.28 1.96
N VAL A 316 17.96 -8.97 2.65
CA VAL A 316 17.77 -10.43 2.50
C VAL A 316 17.22 -10.76 1.12
N TYR A 317 16.21 -10.04 0.66
CA TYR A 317 15.62 -10.28 -0.67
C TYR A 317 16.54 -9.80 -1.81
N GLY A 318 17.33 -8.75 -1.62
CA GLY A 318 18.31 -8.27 -2.61
C GLY A 318 19.45 -9.26 -2.85
N ARG A 319 19.93 -9.95 -1.81
CA ARG A 319 21.03 -10.95 -1.93
C ARG A 319 20.64 -12.22 -2.68
N GLN A 320 19.40 -12.65 -2.65
CA GLN A 320 18.97 -13.88 -3.33
C GLN A 320 19.14 -13.84 -4.85
N ARG A 321 19.35 -12.69 -5.44
CA ARG A 321 19.51 -12.50 -6.88
C ARG A 321 20.94 -12.62 -7.38
N SER A 322 21.93 -12.21 -6.58
CA SER A 322 23.36 -12.34 -6.97
C SER A 322 23.84 -13.78 -7.07
N LEU A 323 23.06 -14.74 -6.55
CA LEU A 323 23.36 -16.18 -6.61
C LEU A 323 22.69 -16.91 -7.78
N ARG A 324 21.88 -16.20 -8.60
CA ARG A 324 21.18 -16.78 -9.76
C ARG A 324 21.64 -16.21 -11.12
N GLN A 325 22.62 -15.32 -11.13
CA GLN A 325 23.37 -14.88 -12.29
C GLN A 325 24.74 -15.61 -12.30
#